data_94c5f92cec8166c0ed2a7d1a6fab4103
#
_entry.id   94c5f92cec8166c0ed2a7d1a6fab4103
#
_cell.length_a   1.000
_cell.length_b   1.000
_cell.length_c   1.000
_cell.angle_alpha   90.00
_cell.angle_beta   90.00
_cell.angle_gamma   90.00
#
_symmetry.space_group_name_H-M   'P 1'
#
loop_
_entity.id
_entity.type
_entity.pdbx_description
1 polymer ?
#
loop_
_entity_poly.entity_id
_entity_poly.type
_entity_poly.pdbx_seq_one_letter_code
_entity_poly.pdbx_strand_id
1 'polypeptide(L)'
;TTSRAGFYEAFTVAPPPEQGRNDPDKLGFYLVRVMMDGVRPYFIRTAGATDSHEEQPPRLLMRSSPDLPESRMGLDLRLPIATEAAGALAWPSVKRQRVRDDHPLLCAIEMGARHVRVPESDLSDSLQSERLRVLKDEGVELTAHFVWTPEMDLPARVDAAHLQPDILELQMPGRDLPDAAILEALRALRANCDVGLSLAPLLPHERIPGRYHPRGRLGFRMEELVALDATLTEGGVLLQRALCVLEGADPWTAMCDLPELHAIDGFDVVYNLDDLEEDDRAWQLTRALAALAVRESLRLFLDPYVDLDRTNDLRSGLLDRLGNPHPLFHVAGVLNTLLFSEANWQNLHTDDGEIALTSGSGRHLRLVRSGEGMTRGVEEGAVYHLETGRHWMQGQDRAGPLALFL
;
A
#
# COMPACT_ATOMS: atom_id res chain seq x y z
N THR A 1 -10.23 24.66 -5.54
CA THR A 1 -9.15 25.55 -5.04
C THR A 1 -8.13 24.69 -4.32
N THR A 2 -6.90 24.92 -4.61
CA THR A 2 -5.82 24.14 -4.07
C THR A 2 -4.92 25.03 -3.22
N SER A 3 -4.50 24.51 -2.11
CA SER A 3 -3.46 25.09 -1.28
C SER A 3 -2.07 24.61 -1.73
N ARG A 4 -1.02 25.02 -1.05
CA ARG A 4 0.35 24.56 -1.26
C ARG A 4 0.49 23.04 -1.26
N ALA A 5 -0.34 22.34 -0.57
CA ALA A 5 -0.26 20.90 -0.42
C ALA A 5 -1.20 20.14 -1.37
N GLY A 6 -1.81 20.81 -2.33
CA GLY A 6 -2.64 20.12 -3.29
C GLY A 6 -4.05 19.82 -2.83
N PHE A 7 -4.60 20.62 -1.98
CA PHE A 7 -5.85 20.33 -1.31
C PHE A 7 -7.07 20.80 -2.02
N TYR A 8 -8.14 20.09 -1.76
CA TYR A 8 -9.47 20.33 -2.26
C TYR A 8 -10.42 20.39 -1.10
N GLU A 9 -11.32 21.33 -1.14
CA GLU A 9 -12.37 21.38 -0.14
C GLU A 9 -13.58 20.59 -0.57
N ALA A 10 -13.97 20.72 -1.82
CA ALA A 10 -15.05 19.96 -2.40
C ALA A 10 -15.03 20.05 -3.90
N PHE A 11 -15.50 19.05 -4.55
CA PHE A 11 -15.95 19.14 -5.94
C PHE A 11 -17.24 18.36 -6.11
N THR A 12 -18.09 18.89 -6.94
CA THR A 12 -19.38 18.31 -7.27
C THR A 12 -19.30 17.85 -8.71
N VAL A 13 -19.58 16.58 -8.92
CA VAL A 13 -19.85 16.09 -10.27
C VAL A 13 -21.35 16.23 -10.47
N ALA A 14 -21.74 17.34 -11.03
CA ALA A 14 -23.11 17.48 -11.51
C ALA A 14 -23.28 16.59 -12.74
N PRO A 15 -24.35 15.83 -12.88
CA PRO A 15 -24.71 15.28 -14.16
C PRO A 15 -24.79 16.44 -15.17
N PRO A 16 -24.48 16.22 -16.46
CA PRO A 16 -24.60 17.25 -17.45
C PRO A 16 -25.98 17.88 -17.32
N PRO A 17 -26.09 19.19 -17.39
CA PRO A 17 -27.36 19.86 -17.22
C PRO A 17 -28.27 19.51 -18.41
N GLU A 18 -28.77 18.33 -18.43
CA GLU A 18 -29.92 18.02 -19.23
C GLU A 18 -30.99 18.91 -18.69
N GLN A 19 -31.18 20.02 -19.38
CA GLN A 19 -32.27 20.94 -19.16
C GLN A 19 -32.12 21.94 -18.00
N GLY A 20 -30.94 22.30 -17.60
CA GLY A 20 -30.74 23.47 -16.74
C GLY A 20 -31.22 23.34 -15.30
N ARG A 21 -31.38 22.13 -14.79
CA ARG A 21 -31.73 21.90 -13.39
C ARG A 21 -30.68 21.06 -12.70
N ASN A 22 -30.07 21.63 -11.71
CA ASN A 22 -29.38 20.87 -10.67
C ASN A 22 -30.46 20.19 -9.83
N ASP A 23 -30.70 18.93 -10.08
CA ASP A 23 -31.52 18.10 -9.22
C ASP A 23 -30.62 17.58 -8.08
N PRO A 24 -30.82 18.03 -6.84
CA PRO A 24 -29.98 17.61 -5.72
C PRO A 24 -30.03 16.10 -5.49
N ASP A 25 -31.12 15.44 -5.89
CA ASP A 25 -31.27 14.00 -5.76
C ASP A 25 -30.48 13.22 -6.83
N LYS A 26 -29.92 13.90 -7.82
CA LYS A 26 -29.07 13.32 -8.89
C LYS A 26 -27.60 13.73 -8.79
N LEU A 27 -27.23 14.46 -7.76
CA LEU A 27 -25.86 14.89 -7.55
C LEU A 27 -25.07 13.85 -6.76
N GLY A 28 -24.02 13.35 -7.39
CA GLY A 28 -22.96 12.68 -6.66
C GLY A 28 -21.91 13.70 -6.23
N PHE A 29 -21.55 13.75 -4.96
CA PHE A 29 -20.43 14.59 -4.55
C PHE A 29 -19.46 13.84 -3.71
N TYR A 30 -18.21 14.22 -3.92
CA TYR A 30 -17.12 13.88 -3.03
C TYR A 30 -16.76 15.14 -2.26
N LEU A 31 -16.89 15.08 -0.95
CA LEU A 31 -16.30 16.08 -0.10
C LEU A 31 -14.95 15.54 0.35
N VAL A 32 -13.90 16.13 -0.19
CA VAL A 32 -12.54 15.86 0.25
C VAL A 32 -12.07 17.12 0.94
N ARG A 33 -11.89 17.04 2.24
CA ARG A 33 -11.32 18.14 3.02
C ARG A 33 -9.97 17.69 3.54
N VAL A 34 -8.94 18.22 2.95
CA VAL A 34 -7.58 18.07 3.45
C VAL A 34 -7.20 19.38 4.09
N MET A 35 -7.03 19.36 5.38
CA MET A 35 -6.70 20.55 6.16
C MET A 35 -5.18 20.70 6.23
N MET A 36 -4.70 21.90 6.18
CA MET A 36 -3.35 22.27 6.62
C MET A 36 -3.34 22.35 8.14
N ASP A 37 -2.20 22.50 8.73
CA ASP A 37 -2.03 22.74 10.17
C ASP A 37 -2.36 21.53 11.08
N GLY A 38 -1.98 20.33 10.62
CA GLY A 38 -2.03 19.12 11.44
C GLY A 38 -3.41 18.48 11.61
N VAL A 39 -4.45 19.04 10.99
CA VAL A 39 -5.74 18.36 10.92
C VAL A 39 -5.69 17.29 9.83
N ARG A 40 -5.90 16.05 10.22
CA ARG A 40 -5.86 14.93 9.28
C ARG A 40 -7.04 14.97 8.30
N PRO A 41 -6.83 14.57 7.04
CA PRO A 41 -7.89 14.52 6.06
C PRO A 41 -8.96 13.49 6.45
N TYR A 42 -10.19 13.79 6.12
CA TYR A 42 -11.23 12.80 6.10
C TYR A 42 -12.05 12.94 4.82
N PHE A 43 -12.60 11.84 4.37
CA PHE A 43 -13.36 11.78 3.14
C PHE A 43 -14.81 11.47 3.48
N ILE A 44 -15.70 12.25 2.93
CA ILE A 44 -17.13 11.97 2.95
C ILE A 44 -17.52 11.68 1.50
N ARG A 45 -17.91 10.47 1.24
CA ARG A 45 -18.46 10.06 -0.03
C ARG A 45 -19.96 9.87 0.16
N THR A 46 -20.73 10.73 -0.46
CA THR A 46 -22.16 10.54 -0.56
C THR A 46 -22.46 9.93 -1.92
N ALA A 47 -23.13 8.81 -1.95
CA ALA A 47 -23.66 8.29 -3.19
C ALA A 47 -24.70 9.28 -3.72
N GLY A 48 -24.53 9.72 -4.95
CA GLY A 48 -25.58 10.45 -5.64
C GLY A 48 -26.81 9.58 -5.74
N ALA A 49 -27.98 10.16 -5.69
CA ALA A 49 -29.19 9.43 -5.96
C ALA A 49 -29.08 8.87 -7.39
N THR A 50 -29.00 7.58 -7.49
CA THR A 50 -29.28 6.88 -8.73
C THR A 50 -30.80 6.80 -8.85
N ASP A 51 -31.33 6.71 -10.07
CA ASP A 51 -32.76 6.56 -10.32
C ASP A 51 -33.42 5.33 -9.65
N SER A 52 -32.61 4.45 -9.04
CA SER A 52 -33.06 3.39 -8.16
C SER A 52 -33.18 3.96 -6.75
N HIS A 53 -34.37 3.96 -6.21
CA HIS A 53 -34.65 4.27 -4.81
C HIS A 53 -34.07 3.24 -3.82
N GLU A 54 -33.13 2.41 -4.26
CA GLU A 54 -32.40 1.51 -3.40
C GLU A 54 -31.34 2.29 -2.62
N GLU A 55 -31.54 2.42 -1.33
CA GLU A 55 -30.52 2.92 -0.42
C GLU A 55 -29.26 2.04 -0.57
N GLN A 56 -28.23 2.61 -1.16
CA GLN A 56 -26.95 1.92 -1.22
C GLN A 56 -26.35 1.88 0.19
N PRO A 57 -25.92 0.70 0.67
CA PRO A 57 -25.31 0.62 1.97
C PRO A 57 -24.08 1.52 2.06
N PRO A 58 -23.82 2.15 3.22
CA PRO A 58 -22.69 3.03 3.39
C PRO A 58 -21.38 2.26 3.19
N ARG A 59 -20.37 2.93 2.64
CA ARG A 59 -19.02 2.40 2.59
C ARG A 59 -18.32 2.68 3.92
N LEU A 60 -17.48 1.74 4.31
CA LEU A 60 -16.55 1.97 5.41
C LEU A 60 -15.49 2.98 4.98
N LEU A 61 -15.38 4.08 5.73
CA LEU A 61 -14.37 5.10 5.53
C LEU A 61 -13.34 5.00 6.64
N MET A 62 -12.07 4.99 6.27
CA MET A 62 -11.02 5.06 7.25
C MET A 62 -11.00 6.44 7.91
N ARG A 63 -10.93 6.45 9.21
CA ARG A 63 -10.68 7.66 9.99
C ARG A 63 -9.23 7.66 10.44
N SER A 64 -8.55 8.74 10.17
CA SER A 64 -7.25 9.00 10.76
C SER A 64 -7.46 9.57 12.16
N SER A 65 -7.05 8.86 13.18
CA SER A 65 -7.05 9.32 14.56
C SER A 65 -5.67 9.05 15.18
N PRO A 66 -5.12 9.99 15.96
CA PRO A 66 -3.84 9.76 16.65
C PRO A 66 -3.92 8.64 17.70
N ASP A 67 -5.12 8.30 18.15
CA ASP A 67 -5.34 7.27 19.17
C ASP A 67 -5.47 5.86 18.58
N LEU A 68 -5.52 5.73 17.25
CA LEU A 68 -5.59 4.43 16.58
C LEU A 68 -4.19 3.86 16.34
N PRO A 69 -4.03 2.53 16.36
CA PRO A 69 -2.78 1.90 15.96
C PRO A 69 -2.35 2.36 14.58
N GLU A 70 -1.05 2.55 14.40
CA GLU A 70 -0.50 2.93 13.12
C GLU A 70 -0.59 1.77 12.14
N SER A 71 -1.17 2.02 10.97
CA SER A 71 -1.22 1.03 9.91
C SER A 71 0.18 0.72 9.39
N ARG A 72 0.44 -0.56 9.17
CA ARG A 72 1.70 -1.04 8.57
C ARG A 72 1.52 -1.43 7.09
N MET A 73 0.38 -1.06 6.50
CA MET A 73 0.13 -1.21 5.08
C MET A 73 0.69 -0.02 4.31
N GLY A 74 1.39 -0.30 3.23
CA GLY A 74 1.99 0.67 2.34
C GLY A 74 1.76 0.35 0.87
N LEU A 75 2.33 1.19 0.02
CA LEU A 75 2.26 1.10 -1.44
C LEU A 75 3.66 1.12 -2.04
N ASP A 76 3.93 0.21 -2.98
CA ASP A 76 5.11 0.32 -3.85
C ASP A 76 4.75 1.17 -5.07
N LEU A 77 5.33 2.36 -5.14
CA LEU A 77 5.04 3.33 -6.18
C LEU A 77 6.04 3.18 -7.32
N ARG A 78 5.85 2.18 -8.18
CA ARG A 78 6.67 2.00 -9.39
C ARG A 78 6.43 3.06 -10.43
N LEU A 79 5.22 3.63 -10.46
CA LEU A 79 4.87 4.74 -11.34
C LEU A 79 4.84 6.04 -10.54
N PRO A 80 5.33 7.14 -11.13
CA PRO A 80 5.25 8.45 -10.52
C PRO A 80 3.81 8.81 -10.15
N ILE A 81 3.60 9.34 -8.95
CA ILE A 81 2.29 9.84 -8.49
C ILE A 81 1.86 11.06 -9.32
N ALA A 82 2.83 11.94 -9.61
CA ALA A 82 2.60 13.11 -10.42
C ALA A 82 3.10 12.87 -11.84
N THR A 83 2.30 13.21 -12.82
CA THR A 83 2.59 13.00 -14.22
C THR A 83 2.63 14.31 -15.01
N GLU A 84 3.39 14.31 -16.10
CA GLU A 84 3.35 15.33 -17.11
C GLU A 84 2.60 14.80 -18.33
N ALA A 85 1.59 15.51 -18.80
CA ALA A 85 0.89 15.16 -20.03
C ALA A 85 1.33 16.07 -21.18
N ALA A 86 1.28 15.53 -22.39
CA ALA A 86 1.33 16.34 -23.58
C ALA A 86 0.13 17.30 -23.62
N GLY A 87 0.35 18.55 -24.03
CA GLY A 87 -0.74 19.53 -24.15
C GLY A 87 -1.87 19.04 -25.07
N ALA A 88 -3.06 19.49 -24.80
CA ALA A 88 -4.32 19.06 -25.46
C ALA A 88 -4.46 19.41 -26.95
N LEU A 89 -3.38 19.85 -27.61
CA LEU A 89 -3.40 20.21 -29.03
C LEU A 89 -3.13 19.01 -29.92
N ALA A 90 -3.85 18.92 -31.04
CA ALA A 90 -3.83 17.84 -32.02
C ALA A 90 -2.49 17.64 -32.76
N TRP A 91 -1.50 18.47 -32.52
CA TRP A 91 -0.14 18.32 -33.02
C TRP A 91 0.81 17.95 -31.90
N PRO A 92 1.88 17.20 -32.17
CA PRO A 92 2.82 16.81 -31.15
C PRO A 92 3.33 18.06 -30.43
N SER A 93 2.74 18.35 -29.32
CA SER A 93 3.19 19.43 -28.46
C SER A 93 4.57 19.06 -27.95
N VAL A 94 5.55 19.85 -28.35
CA VAL A 94 6.94 19.72 -27.86
C VAL A 94 7.02 20.10 -26.37
N LYS A 95 5.98 20.75 -25.85
CA LYS A 95 5.90 21.13 -24.44
C LYS A 95 5.03 20.12 -23.69
N ARG A 96 5.63 19.39 -22.78
CA ARG A 96 4.91 18.68 -21.74
C ARG A 96 4.36 19.72 -20.76
N GLN A 97 3.09 19.61 -20.47
CA GLN A 97 2.44 20.42 -19.46
C GLN A 97 2.33 19.59 -18.18
N ARG A 98 2.64 20.19 -17.06
CA ARG A 98 2.34 19.58 -15.75
C ARG A 98 0.84 19.44 -15.65
N VAL A 99 0.38 18.20 -15.56
CA VAL A 99 -1.01 17.89 -15.25
C VAL A 99 -1.08 17.69 -13.75
N ARG A 100 -1.93 18.44 -13.14
CA ARG A 100 -2.23 18.26 -11.74
C ARG A 100 -3.22 17.11 -11.62
N ASP A 101 -2.69 15.94 -11.39
CA ASP A 101 -3.45 14.74 -11.07
C ASP A 101 -3.12 14.32 -9.65
N ASP A 102 -3.93 14.80 -8.70
CA ASP A 102 -3.80 14.44 -7.30
C ASP A 102 -4.68 13.24 -6.94
N HIS A 103 -5.38 12.65 -7.90
CA HIS A 103 -6.33 11.57 -7.63
C HIS A 103 -5.68 10.31 -7.06
N PRO A 104 -4.57 9.79 -7.59
CA PRO A 104 -3.86 8.67 -6.97
C PRO A 104 -3.40 8.98 -5.55
N LEU A 105 -2.93 10.21 -5.29
CA LEU A 105 -2.55 10.67 -3.96
C LEU A 105 -3.73 10.60 -2.98
N LEU A 106 -4.88 11.12 -3.39
CA LEU A 106 -6.10 11.10 -2.58
C LEU A 106 -6.59 9.68 -2.33
N CYS A 107 -6.50 8.81 -3.33
CA CYS A 107 -6.83 7.40 -3.18
C CYS A 107 -5.90 6.67 -2.18
N ALA A 108 -4.60 6.98 -2.19
CA ALA A 108 -3.66 6.43 -1.22
C ALA A 108 -4.02 6.84 0.22
N ILE A 109 -4.37 8.12 0.41
CA ILE A 109 -4.82 8.64 1.70
C ILE A 109 -6.17 8.03 2.11
N GLU A 110 -7.13 7.92 1.17
CA GLU A 110 -8.45 7.30 1.41
C GLU A 110 -8.31 5.85 1.86
N MET A 111 -7.39 5.10 1.25
CA MET A 111 -7.12 3.72 1.62
C MET A 111 -6.43 3.59 2.98
N GLY A 112 -5.86 4.69 3.48
CA GLY A 112 -5.15 4.74 4.74
C GLY A 112 -3.74 4.17 4.69
N ALA A 113 -3.10 4.16 3.53
CA ALA A 113 -1.70 3.79 3.42
C ALA A 113 -0.82 4.70 4.30
N ARG A 114 0.06 4.09 5.10
CA ARG A 114 0.96 4.80 6.02
C ARG A 114 2.41 4.71 5.63
N HIS A 115 2.72 3.90 4.64
CA HIS A 115 4.06 3.71 4.13
C HIS A 115 4.02 3.79 2.60
N VAL A 116 5.01 4.42 2.00
CA VAL A 116 5.23 4.40 0.56
C VAL A 116 6.68 4.05 0.27
N ARG A 117 6.88 3.25 -0.77
CA ARG A 117 8.19 2.85 -1.25
C ARG A 117 8.37 3.38 -2.67
N VAL A 118 9.45 4.12 -2.90
CA VAL A 118 9.71 4.86 -4.15
C VAL A 118 11.15 4.67 -4.61
N PRO A 119 11.44 4.83 -5.92
CA PRO A 119 12.82 4.91 -6.39
C PRO A 119 13.48 6.23 -5.98
N GLU A 120 14.79 6.20 -5.79
CA GLU A 120 15.63 7.38 -5.51
C GLU A 120 15.37 8.55 -6.48
N SER A 121 15.13 8.24 -7.75
CA SER A 121 14.86 9.26 -8.79
C SER A 121 13.68 10.17 -8.45
N ASP A 122 12.68 9.66 -7.74
CA ASP A 122 11.48 10.42 -7.40
C ASP A 122 11.76 11.45 -6.30
N LEU A 123 12.77 11.22 -5.46
CA LEU A 123 13.21 12.19 -4.45
C LEU A 123 13.91 13.38 -5.06
N SER A 124 14.55 13.18 -6.21
CA SER A 124 15.32 14.21 -6.94
C SER A 124 14.49 14.92 -8.01
N ASP A 125 13.34 14.36 -8.40
CA ASP A 125 12.40 15.02 -9.30
C ASP A 125 11.53 16.03 -8.55
N SER A 126 11.51 17.28 -8.99
CA SER A 126 10.83 18.37 -8.27
C SER A 126 9.31 18.19 -8.19
N LEU A 127 8.71 17.54 -9.20
CA LEU A 127 7.26 17.30 -9.23
C LEU A 127 6.87 16.14 -8.33
N GLN A 128 7.65 15.05 -8.36
CA GLN A 128 7.42 13.88 -7.52
C GLN A 128 7.68 14.22 -6.05
N SER A 129 8.80 14.86 -5.74
CA SER A 129 9.15 15.22 -4.36
C SER A 129 8.13 16.19 -3.73
N GLU A 130 7.53 17.09 -4.51
CA GLU A 130 6.43 17.94 -4.04
C GLU A 130 5.20 17.10 -3.60
N ARG A 131 4.84 16.06 -4.38
CA ARG A 131 3.71 15.19 -4.09
C ARG A 131 4.00 14.22 -2.95
N LEU A 132 5.19 13.67 -2.91
CA LEU A 132 5.64 12.82 -1.80
C LEU A 132 5.71 13.59 -0.48
N ARG A 133 6.06 14.90 -0.52
CA ARG A 133 6.04 15.75 0.66
C ARG A 133 4.64 15.89 1.24
N VAL A 134 3.61 15.98 0.39
CA VAL A 134 2.22 15.99 0.88
C VAL A 134 1.90 14.72 1.67
N LEU A 135 2.32 13.54 1.18
CA LEU A 135 2.15 12.30 1.93
C LEU A 135 2.90 12.33 3.27
N LYS A 136 4.15 12.81 3.27
CA LYS A 136 4.93 12.96 4.52
C LYS A 136 4.28 13.91 5.50
N ASP A 137 3.76 15.04 5.05
CA ASP A 137 3.06 16.02 5.89
C ASP A 137 1.78 15.41 6.52
N GLU A 138 1.19 14.40 5.86
CA GLU A 138 0.07 13.61 6.38
C GLU A 138 0.52 12.41 7.26
N GLY A 139 1.79 12.31 7.57
CA GLY A 139 2.36 11.27 8.43
C GLY A 139 2.58 9.94 7.73
N VAL A 140 2.73 9.92 6.41
CA VAL A 140 3.13 8.72 5.66
C VAL A 140 4.65 8.62 5.67
N GLU A 141 5.17 7.47 6.10
CA GLU A 141 6.60 7.15 6.13
C GLU A 141 7.09 6.82 4.72
N LEU A 142 8.21 7.41 4.34
CA LEU A 142 8.79 7.30 3.01
C LEU A 142 10.03 6.38 3.03
N THR A 143 9.93 5.23 2.38
CA THR A 143 11.07 4.35 2.08
C THR A 143 11.56 4.62 0.67
N ALA A 144 12.83 4.98 0.49
CA ALA A 144 13.41 5.15 -0.83
C ALA A 144 14.44 4.06 -1.12
N HIS A 145 14.34 3.45 -2.30
CA HIS A 145 15.28 2.42 -2.71
C HIS A 145 16.37 2.97 -3.64
N PHE A 146 17.61 2.65 -3.27
CA PHE A 146 18.84 3.02 -3.96
C PHE A 146 19.52 1.76 -4.48
N VAL A 147 19.97 1.78 -5.71
CA VAL A 147 20.72 0.65 -6.28
C VAL A 147 22.21 0.85 -6.01
N TRP A 148 22.81 -0.08 -5.26
CA TRP A 148 24.21 -0.03 -4.89
C TRP A 148 25.16 -0.08 -6.08
N THR A 149 26.13 0.83 -6.09
CA THR A 149 27.33 0.75 -6.93
C THR A 149 28.59 1.00 -6.10
N PRO A 150 29.74 0.41 -6.46
CA PRO A 150 30.99 0.56 -5.66
C PRO A 150 31.47 2.00 -5.49
N GLU A 151 31.13 2.88 -6.43
CA GLU A 151 31.53 4.29 -6.44
C GLU A 151 30.52 5.20 -5.72
N MET A 152 29.49 4.62 -5.13
CA MET A 152 28.40 5.40 -4.53
C MET A 152 28.80 6.01 -3.20
N ASP A 153 28.69 7.31 -3.08
CA ASP A 153 28.70 8.04 -1.81
C ASP A 153 27.25 8.19 -1.31
N LEU A 154 26.79 7.24 -0.50
CA LEU A 154 25.41 7.21 -0.01
C LEU A 154 25.03 8.47 0.79
N PRO A 155 25.82 8.96 1.75
CA PRO A 155 25.52 10.20 2.46
C PRO A 155 25.33 11.38 1.52
N ALA A 156 26.24 11.57 0.57
CA ALA A 156 26.15 12.68 -0.39
C ALA A 156 24.90 12.58 -1.29
N ARG A 157 24.49 11.37 -1.66
CA ARG A 157 23.26 11.18 -2.46
C ARG A 157 21.99 11.45 -1.67
N VAL A 158 21.95 11.07 -0.41
CA VAL A 158 20.83 11.40 0.48
C VAL A 158 20.75 12.91 0.67
N ASP A 159 21.86 13.59 0.93
CA ASP A 159 21.90 15.04 1.12
C ASP A 159 21.50 15.81 -0.14
N ALA A 160 21.77 15.28 -1.33
CA ALA A 160 21.40 15.90 -2.60
C ALA A 160 19.92 15.76 -2.97
N ALA A 161 19.17 14.91 -2.29
CA ALA A 161 17.75 14.71 -2.57
C ALA A 161 16.89 15.92 -2.18
N HIS A 162 15.89 16.26 -2.98
CA HIS A 162 14.93 17.33 -2.65
C HIS A 162 14.00 16.99 -1.50
N LEU A 163 13.85 15.71 -1.20
CA LEU A 163 13.06 15.18 -0.10
C LEU A 163 13.84 14.07 0.58
N GLN A 164 14.02 14.18 1.89
CA GLN A 164 14.70 13.15 2.67
C GLN A 164 13.77 11.95 2.93
N PRO A 165 14.21 10.72 2.69
CA PRO A 165 13.47 9.53 3.07
C PRO A 165 13.53 9.31 4.58
N ASP A 166 12.56 8.59 5.13
CA ASP A 166 12.59 8.12 6.51
C ASP A 166 13.41 6.83 6.61
N ILE A 167 13.34 5.98 5.56
CA ILE A 167 14.13 4.77 5.42
C ILE A 167 14.81 4.74 4.07
N LEU A 168 16.09 4.43 4.07
CA LEU A 168 16.86 4.12 2.86
C LEU A 168 16.96 2.61 2.72
N GLU A 169 16.39 2.06 1.64
CA GLU A 169 16.56 0.68 1.22
C GLU A 169 17.70 0.58 0.22
N LEU A 170 18.78 -0.09 0.58
CA LEU A 170 19.89 -0.34 -0.31
C LEU A 170 19.70 -1.66 -1.06
N GLN A 171 19.52 -1.60 -2.36
CA GLN A 171 19.43 -2.77 -3.24
C GLN A 171 20.82 -3.20 -3.68
N MET A 172 21.13 -4.49 -3.54
CA MET A 172 22.45 -5.08 -3.78
C MET A 172 22.43 -5.93 -5.07
N PRO A 173 22.74 -5.35 -6.26
CA PRO A 173 22.74 -6.10 -7.51
C PRO A 173 23.78 -7.24 -7.49
N GLY A 174 23.30 -8.46 -7.81
CA GLY A 174 24.15 -9.65 -7.93
C GLY A 174 24.76 -10.16 -6.62
N ARG A 175 24.31 -9.67 -5.48
CA ARG A 175 24.76 -10.10 -4.16
C ARG A 175 23.59 -10.57 -3.31
N ASP A 176 23.74 -11.72 -2.72
CA ASP A 176 22.82 -12.32 -1.74
C ASP A 176 23.04 -11.82 -0.32
N LEU A 177 24.28 -11.44 0.01
CA LEU A 177 24.66 -10.88 1.31
C LEU A 177 25.51 -9.61 1.11
N PRO A 178 25.50 -8.67 2.10
CA PRO A 178 26.34 -7.48 2.03
C PRO A 178 27.83 -7.86 2.20
N ASP A 179 28.66 -7.33 1.33
CA ASP A 179 30.12 -7.40 1.45
C ASP A 179 30.68 -6.29 2.36
N ALA A 180 31.98 -6.31 2.60
CA ALA A 180 32.65 -5.34 3.46
C ALA A 180 32.44 -3.88 3.01
N ALA A 181 32.37 -3.63 1.69
CA ALA A 181 32.18 -2.29 1.16
C ALA A 181 30.76 -1.78 1.43
N ILE A 182 29.74 -2.64 1.31
CA ILE A 182 28.34 -2.31 1.64
C ILE A 182 28.21 -2.05 3.13
N LEU A 183 28.79 -2.92 3.99
CA LEU A 183 28.75 -2.72 5.44
C LEU A 183 29.41 -1.40 5.86
N GLU A 184 30.52 -1.03 5.22
CA GLU A 184 31.18 0.27 5.44
C GLU A 184 30.30 1.44 5.04
N ALA A 185 29.69 1.37 3.87
CA ALA A 185 28.78 2.41 3.36
C ALA A 185 27.54 2.59 4.27
N LEU A 186 26.98 1.49 4.80
CA LEU A 186 25.87 1.55 5.75
C LEU A 186 26.28 2.20 7.09
N ARG A 187 27.48 1.87 7.60
CA ARG A 187 28.03 2.53 8.79
C ARG A 187 28.26 4.01 8.58
N ALA A 188 28.83 4.38 7.41
CA ALA A 188 29.02 5.79 7.05
C ALA A 188 27.69 6.54 6.94
N LEU A 189 26.68 5.94 6.33
CA LEU A 189 25.36 6.54 6.25
C LEU A 189 24.75 6.79 7.63
N ARG A 190 24.79 5.78 8.51
CA ARG A 190 24.25 5.90 9.88
C ARG A 190 24.98 6.94 10.73
N ALA A 191 26.28 7.15 10.47
CA ALA A 191 27.07 8.16 11.19
C ALA A 191 26.77 9.60 10.73
N ASN A 192 26.30 9.79 9.51
CA ASN A 192 26.15 11.11 8.90
C ASN A 192 24.69 11.52 8.65
N CYS A 193 23.76 10.57 8.58
CA CYS A 193 22.36 10.82 8.24
C CYS A 193 21.44 10.19 9.29
N ASP A 194 20.38 10.92 9.65
CA ASP A 194 19.30 10.40 10.52
C ASP A 194 18.24 9.75 9.63
N VAL A 195 18.57 8.55 9.13
CA VAL A 195 17.72 7.76 8.24
C VAL A 195 17.74 6.30 8.67
N GLY A 196 16.58 5.65 8.65
CA GLY A 196 16.49 4.22 8.88
C GLY A 196 17.14 3.42 7.75
N LEU A 197 17.69 2.25 8.07
CA LEU A 197 18.38 1.42 7.09
C LEU A 197 17.57 0.17 6.76
N SER A 198 17.47 -0.12 5.46
CA SER A 198 16.94 -1.36 4.92
C SER A 198 17.87 -1.96 3.87
N LEU A 199 17.83 -3.27 3.71
CA LEU A 199 18.60 -4.00 2.68
C LEU A 199 17.70 -4.89 1.84
N ALA A 200 18.05 -5.02 0.56
CA ALA A 200 17.42 -5.95 -0.36
C ALA A 200 18.44 -6.52 -1.36
N PRO A 201 18.56 -7.85 -1.52
CA PRO A 201 19.27 -8.42 -2.64
C PRO A 201 18.48 -8.20 -3.93
N LEU A 202 19.19 -7.90 -5.02
CA LEU A 202 18.63 -7.84 -6.36
C LEU A 202 19.36 -8.86 -7.24
N LEU A 203 18.78 -10.04 -7.36
CA LEU A 203 19.38 -11.20 -8.02
C LEU A 203 18.66 -11.54 -9.33
N PRO A 204 19.37 -12.12 -10.32
CA PRO A 204 18.70 -12.69 -11.48
C PRO A 204 17.74 -13.80 -11.05
N HIS A 205 16.51 -13.74 -11.50
CA HIS A 205 15.56 -14.81 -11.27
C HIS A 205 15.69 -15.87 -12.37
N GLU A 206 15.47 -17.14 -12.04
CA GLU A 206 15.32 -18.20 -13.03
C GLU A 206 14.14 -17.88 -13.98
N ARG A 207 14.33 -18.22 -15.27
CA ARG A 207 13.32 -17.91 -16.29
C ARG A 207 11.97 -18.52 -15.94
N ILE A 208 10.97 -17.67 -15.77
CA ILE A 208 9.59 -18.13 -15.69
C ILE A 208 9.16 -18.56 -17.10
N PRO A 209 8.74 -19.82 -17.32
CA PRO A 209 8.27 -20.27 -18.62
C PRO A 209 7.14 -19.39 -19.13
N GLY A 210 7.27 -18.90 -20.38
CA GLY A 210 6.23 -18.09 -21.03
C GLY A 210 6.38 -16.58 -20.88
N ARG A 211 7.38 -16.05 -20.17
CA ARG A 211 7.64 -14.60 -20.07
C ARG A 211 8.95 -14.24 -20.77
N TYR A 212 8.91 -13.18 -21.59
CA TYR A 212 10.05 -12.74 -22.40
C TYR A 212 11.12 -11.98 -21.60
N HIS A 213 10.81 -11.44 -20.43
CA HIS A 213 11.76 -10.68 -19.63
C HIS A 213 12.10 -11.43 -18.33
N PRO A 214 13.39 -11.64 -18.05
CA PRO A 214 13.79 -12.16 -16.75
C PRO A 214 13.46 -11.11 -15.70
N ARG A 215 12.59 -11.43 -14.76
CA ARG A 215 12.42 -10.63 -13.54
C ARG A 215 13.60 -10.91 -12.63
N GLY A 216 14.16 -9.89 -12.02
CA GLY A 216 15.04 -10.07 -10.89
C GLY A 216 14.23 -10.48 -9.66
N ARG A 217 14.81 -11.32 -8.81
CA ARG A 217 14.33 -11.50 -7.45
C ARG A 217 14.78 -10.30 -6.62
N LEU A 218 13.84 -9.62 -6.02
CA LEU A 218 14.09 -8.53 -5.09
C LEU A 218 13.63 -8.95 -3.70
N GLY A 219 14.52 -8.95 -2.74
CA GLY A 219 14.28 -9.35 -1.35
C GLY A 219 14.91 -10.67 -0.96
N PHE A 220 15.11 -10.85 0.34
CA PHE A 220 15.65 -12.06 0.95
C PHE A 220 14.59 -13.14 1.04
N ARG A 221 15.02 -14.38 0.85
CA ARG A 221 14.22 -15.56 1.22
C ARG A 221 14.35 -15.81 2.72
N MET A 222 13.40 -16.53 3.28
CA MET A 222 13.39 -16.85 4.70
C MET A 222 14.68 -17.58 5.16
N GLU A 223 15.17 -18.53 4.35
CA GLU A 223 16.38 -19.28 4.65
C GLU A 223 17.66 -18.44 4.59
N GLU A 224 17.65 -17.30 3.93
CA GLU A 224 18.80 -16.38 3.81
C GLU A 224 18.92 -15.42 5.01
N LEU A 225 17.84 -15.23 5.77
CA LEU A 225 17.76 -14.24 6.83
C LEU A 225 18.70 -14.51 8.01
N VAL A 226 18.91 -15.77 8.36
CA VAL A 226 19.84 -16.15 9.44
C VAL A 226 21.28 -15.82 9.07
N ALA A 227 21.67 -16.06 7.81
CA ALA A 227 22.99 -15.71 7.31
C ALA A 227 23.20 -14.20 7.23
N LEU A 228 22.13 -13.46 6.85
CA LEU A 228 22.13 -12.00 6.87
C LEU A 228 22.35 -11.46 8.27
N ASP A 229 21.59 -11.95 9.26
CA ASP A 229 21.70 -11.53 10.68
C ASP A 229 23.11 -11.74 11.23
N ALA A 230 23.72 -12.89 10.96
CA ALA A 230 25.10 -13.18 11.34
C ALA A 230 26.09 -12.20 10.69
N THR A 231 25.97 -11.96 9.38
CA THR A 231 26.83 -11.02 8.64
C THR A 231 26.72 -9.59 9.16
N LEU A 232 25.51 -9.13 9.47
CA LEU A 232 25.25 -7.80 10.02
C LEU A 232 25.81 -7.66 11.44
N THR A 233 25.62 -8.70 12.27
CA THR A 233 26.13 -8.74 13.65
C THR A 233 27.65 -8.67 13.67
N GLU A 234 28.34 -9.48 12.85
CA GLU A 234 29.81 -9.43 12.70
C GLU A 234 30.28 -8.07 12.16
N GLY A 235 29.50 -7.49 11.23
CA GLY A 235 29.78 -6.17 10.68
C GLY A 235 29.46 -5.00 11.60
N GLY A 236 28.82 -5.22 12.73
CA GLY A 236 28.38 -4.17 13.65
C GLY A 236 27.34 -3.20 13.03
N VAL A 237 26.48 -3.71 12.14
CA VAL A 237 25.41 -2.96 11.47
C VAL A 237 24.07 -3.45 11.99
N LEU A 238 23.19 -2.51 12.36
CA LEU A 238 21.81 -2.79 12.69
C LEU A 238 20.91 -2.24 11.58
N LEU A 239 19.96 -3.03 11.12
CA LEU A 239 18.96 -2.61 10.17
C LEU A 239 17.62 -2.40 10.85
N GLN A 240 16.93 -1.34 10.47
CA GLN A 240 15.54 -1.16 10.87
C GLN A 240 14.64 -2.14 10.10
N ARG A 241 14.98 -2.45 8.84
CA ARG A 241 14.19 -3.34 7.98
C ARG A 241 15.09 -4.22 7.10
N ALA A 242 14.57 -5.38 6.72
CA ALA A 242 15.07 -6.15 5.59
C ALA A 242 13.90 -6.46 4.66
N LEU A 243 14.11 -6.28 3.35
CA LEU A 243 13.08 -6.61 2.38
C LEU A 243 13.06 -8.11 2.15
N CYS A 244 11.89 -8.73 2.33
CA CYS A 244 11.66 -10.15 2.12
C CYS A 244 10.78 -10.40 0.89
N VAL A 245 11.05 -11.51 0.21
CA VAL A 245 10.22 -12.03 -0.86
C VAL A 245 9.41 -13.23 -0.37
N LEU A 246 8.11 -13.23 -0.69
CA LEU A 246 7.23 -14.38 -0.47
C LEU A 246 7.19 -15.18 -1.76
N GLU A 247 7.79 -16.37 -1.77
CA GLU A 247 7.81 -17.26 -2.94
C GLU A 247 6.80 -18.39 -2.76
N GLY A 248 5.78 -18.43 -3.63
CA GLY A 248 4.90 -19.59 -3.88
C GLY A 248 4.12 -20.13 -2.69
N ALA A 249 4.18 -19.49 -1.55
CA ALA A 249 3.54 -19.93 -0.33
C ALA A 249 2.24 -19.16 -0.05
N ASP A 250 1.39 -19.74 0.75
CA ASP A 250 0.31 -19.01 1.38
C ASP A 250 0.84 -17.80 2.15
N PRO A 251 0.37 -16.57 1.83
CA PRO A 251 0.94 -15.34 2.41
C PRO A 251 0.79 -15.28 3.93
N TRP A 252 -0.27 -15.83 4.49
CA TRP A 252 -0.45 -15.92 5.93
C TRP A 252 0.70 -16.69 6.58
N THR A 253 0.93 -17.91 6.14
CA THR A 253 1.98 -18.79 6.69
C THR A 253 3.35 -18.19 6.48
N ALA A 254 3.67 -17.74 5.26
CA ALA A 254 4.97 -17.18 4.93
C ALA A 254 5.32 -15.94 5.78
N MET A 255 4.34 -15.07 6.05
CA MET A 255 4.56 -13.88 6.87
C MET A 255 4.63 -14.19 8.37
N CYS A 256 3.81 -15.14 8.85
CA CYS A 256 3.81 -15.52 10.26
C CYS A 256 5.07 -16.29 10.67
N ASP A 257 5.70 -17.01 9.75
CA ASP A 257 6.88 -17.84 10.01
C ASP A 257 8.21 -17.06 9.92
N LEU A 258 8.20 -15.77 9.58
CA LEU A 258 9.41 -14.95 9.57
C LEU A 258 10.08 -14.93 10.96
N PRO A 259 11.41 -15.14 11.03
CA PRO A 259 12.13 -15.28 12.29
C PRO A 259 12.24 -13.95 13.07
N GLU A 260 12.55 -14.04 14.36
CA GLU A 260 13.04 -12.91 15.12
C GLU A 260 14.58 -12.90 15.04
N LEU A 261 15.17 -11.75 14.74
CA LEU A 261 16.61 -11.58 14.48
C LEU A 261 17.19 -10.50 15.40
N HIS A 262 18.52 -10.50 15.56
CA HIS A 262 19.19 -9.57 16.48
C HIS A 262 19.61 -8.26 15.81
N ALA A 263 20.04 -8.33 14.56
CA ALA A 263 20.53 -7.18 13.82
C ALA A 263 19.47 -6.55 12.91
N ILE A 264 18.23 -7.04 12.93
CA ILE A 264 17.12 -6.61 12.08
C ILE A 264 15.87 -6.43 12.94
N ASP A 265 15.36 -5.21 13.04
CA ASP A 265 14.20 -4.90 13.89
C ASP A 265 12.87 -5.37 13.26
N GLY A 266 12.79 -5.42 11.92
CA GLY A 266 11.58 -5.85 11.24
C GLY A 266 11.77 -6.11 9.75
N PHE A 267 10.69 -6.51 9.11
CA PHE A 267 10.69 -6.90 7.72
C PHE A 267 9.72 -6.08 6.88
N ASP A 268 10.14 -5.82 5.65
CA ASP A 268 9.29 -5.28 4.60
C ASP A 268 8.98 -6.40 3.60
N VAL A 269 7.75 -6.43 3.13
CA VAL A 269 7.31 -7.36 2.09
C VAL A 269 6.67 -6.56 0.97
N VAL A 270 7.17 -6.69 -0.25
CA VAL A 270 6.48 -6.20 -1.44
C VAL A 270 5.57 -7.30 -1.95
N TYR A 271 4.28 -7.08 -1.82
CA TYR A 271 3.26 -8.05 -2.20
C TYR A 271 2.78 -7.79 -3.63
N ASN A 272 3.22 -8.66 -4.53
CA ASN A 272 2.97 -8.52 -5.96
C ASN A 272 1.59 -9.05 -6.33
N LEU A 273 0.67 -8.15 -6.63
CA LEU A 273 -0.70 -8.49 -7.01
C LEU A 273 -0.80 -9.13 -8.40
N ASP A 274 0.23 -8.98 -9.26
CA ASP A 274 0.30 -9.62 -10.58
C ASP A 274 0.50 -11.13 -10.51
N ASP A 275 1.05 -11.62 -9.41
CA ASP A 275 1.36 -13.05 -9.23
C ASP A 275 0.16 -13.83 -8.69
N LEU A 276 -0.95 -13.16 -8.37
CA LEU A 276 -2.14 -13.76 -7.80
C LEU A 276 -3.08 -14.29 -8.91
N GLU A 277 -3.69 -15.44 -8.65
CA GLU A 277 -4.77 -15.97 -9.50
C GLU A 277 -6.01 -15.08 -9.40
N GLU A 278 -6.64 -14.78 -10.54
CA GLU A 278 -7.72 -13.79 -10.61
C GLU A 278 -8.90 -14.11 -9.67
N ASP A 279 -9.29 -15.38 -9.62
CA ASP A 279 -10.43 -15.84 -8.81
C ASP A 279 -10.15 -15.85 -7.29
N ASP A 280 -8.88 -15.72 -6.87
CA ASP A 280 -8.47 -15.82 -5.47
C ASP A 280 -7.76 -14.56 -4.93
N ARG A 281 -7.54 -13.57 -5.76
CA ARG A 281 -6.78 -12.35 -5.40
C ARG A 281 -7.26 -11.69 -4.13
N ALA A 282 -8.58 -11.52 -4.02
CA ALA A 282 -9.18 -10.85 -2.87
C ALA A 282 -8.96 -11.63 -1.56
N TRP A 283 -9.03 -12.96 -1.62
CA TRP A 283 -8.77 -13.80 -0.46
C TRP A 283 -7.29 -13.85 -0.09
N GLN A 284 -6.41 -13.97 -1.06
CA GLN A 284 -4.96 -13.95 -0.83
C GLN A 284 -4.50 -12.61 -0.21
N LEU A 285 -5.02 -11.49 -0.71
CA LEU A 285 -4.77 -10.18 -0.11
C LEU A 285 -5.33 -10.09 1.33
N THR A 286 -6.51 -10.67 1.55
CA THR A 286 -7.11 -10.76 2.90
C THR A 286 -6.20 -11.50 3.86
N ARG A 287 -5.64 -12.63 3.45
CA ARG A 287 -4.69 -13.43 4.24
C ARG A 287 -3.41 -12.67 4.56
N ALA A 288 -2.86 -11.97 3.58
CA ALA A 288 -1.66 -11.14 3.77
C ALA A 288 -1.88 -10.01 4.78
N LEU A 289 -2.99 -9.29 4.67
CA LEU A 289 -3.32 -8.19 5.59
C LEU A 289 -3.66 -8.67 7.00
N ALA A 290 -4.29 -9.83 7.11
CA ALA A 290 -4.55 -10.46 8.42
C ALA A 290 -3.24 -10.88 9.11
N ALA A 291 -2.27 -11.46 8.37
CA ALA A 291 -0.95 -11.79 8.88
C ALA A 291 -0.18 -10.52 9.32
N LEU A 292 -0.30 -9.44 8.52
CA LEU A 292 0.28 -8.14 8.87
C LEU A 292 -0.23 -7.63 10.23
N ALA A 293 -1.51 -7.82 10.53
CA ALA A 293 -2.09 -7.38 11.80
C ALA A 293 -1.53 -8.14 13.01
N VAL A 294 -1.28 -9.44 12.85
CA VAL A 294 -0.78 -10.32 13.92
C VAL A 294 0.74 -10.14 14.15
N ARG A 295 1.51 -9.81 13.09
CA ARG A 295 2.98 -9.68 13.13
C ARG A 295 3.39 -8.22 13.17
N GLU A 296 3.66 -7.69 14.35
CA GLU A 296 3.99 -6.26 14.55
C GLU A 296 5.28 -5.80 13.87
N SER A 297 6.24 -6.71 13.67
CA SER A 297 7.52 -6.41 13.01
C SER A 297 7.43 -6.27 11.48
N LEU A 298 6.25 -6.49 10.88
CA LEU A 298 6.06 -6.46 9.43
C LEU A 298 5.50 -5.14 8.92
N ARG A 299 5.91 -4.78 7.68
CA ARG A 299 5.21 -3.85 6.81
C ARG A 299 4.95 -4.52 5.46
N LEU A 300 3.82 -4.21 4.85
CA LEU A 300 3.38 -4.79 3.59
C LEU A 300 3.18 -3.69 2.56
N PHE A 301 3.93 -3.71 1.47
CA PHE A 301 3.79 -2.79 0.35
C PHE A 301 3.04 -3.48 -0.79
N LEU A 302 1.89 -2.96 -1.16
CA LEU A 302 1.08 -3.48 -2.27
C LEU A 302 1.61 -2.96 -3.60
N ASP A 303 1.76 -3.85 -4.58
CA ASP A 303 2.35 -3.60 -5.89
C ASP A 303 1.65 -4.46 -6.97
N PRO A 304 1.20 -3.86 -8.09
CA PRO A 304 1.24 -2.45 -8.45
C PRO A 304 0.11 -1.61 -7.82
N TYR A 305 0.39 -0.35 -7.58
CA TYR A 305 -0.64 0.59 -7.12
C TYR A 305 -1.60 0.99 -8.25
N VAL A 306 -1.05 1.26 -9.43
CA VAL A 306 -1.81 1.60 -10.64
C VAL A 306 -1.49 0.58 -11.71
N ASP A 307 -2.47 0.25 -12.56
CA ASP A 307 -2.28 -0.66 -13.69
C ASP A 307 -1.08 -0.26 -14.56
N LEU A 308 -0.13 -1.19 -14.76
CA LEU A 308 1.18 -0.87 -15.29
C LEU A 308 1.27 -0.85 -16.81
N ASP A 309 0.47 -1.63 -17.54
CA ASP A 309 0.74 -1.84 -18.95
C ASP A 309 -0.41 -1.49 -19.88
N ARG A 310 -0.01 -0.79 -20.97
CA ARG A 310 -0.90 -0.48 -22.08
C ARG A 310 -1.03 -1.63 -23.09
N THR A 311 -0.05 -2.53 -23.13
CA THR A 311 0.06 -3.52 -24.20
C THR A 311 -0.41 -4.91 -23.79
N ASN A 312 -0.41 -5.24 -22.50
CA ASN A 312 -0.67 -6.60 -22.02
C ASN A 312 -1.97 -6.77 -21.22
N ASP A 313 -2.82 -5.74 -21.14
CA ASP A 313 -4.09 -5.77 -20.38
C ASP A 313 -3.95 -6.26 -18.92
N LEU A 314 -2.78 -6.07 -18.32
CA LEU A 314 -2.56 -6.41 -16.92
C LEU A 314 -3.33 -5.42 -16.04
N ARG A 315 -4.43 -5.89 -15.48
CA ARG A 315 -5.35 -5.15 -14.60
C ARG A 315 -5.20 -5.61 -13.16
N SER A 316 -3.98 -5.59 -12.69
CA SER A 316 -3.64 -6.10 -11.36
C SER A 316 -3.40 -5.00 -10.33
N GLY A 317 -3.40 -3.74 -10.74
CA GLY A 317 -3.28 -2.62 -9.84
C GLY A 317 -4.46 -2.46 -8.89
N LEU A 318 -4.28 -1.67 -7.85
CA LEU A 318 -5.37 -1.23 -6.98
C LEU A 318 -6.24 -0.17 -7.67
N LEU A 319 -5.65 0.60 -8.58
CA LEU A 319 -6.32 1.60 -9.41
C LEU A 319 -6.12 1.27 -10.89
N ASP A 320 -7.13 1.58 -11.70
CA ASP A 320 -6.95 1.65 -13.13
C ASP A 320 -6.12 2.89 -13.53
N ARG A 321 -5.81 3.03 -14.81
CA ARG A 321 -5.02 4.16 -15.34
C ARG A 321 -5.69 5.52 -15.24
N LEU A 322 -7.00 5.54 -15.00
CA LEU A 322 -7.77 6.75 -14.78
C LEU A 322 -7.93 7.06 -13.30
N GLY A 323 -7.34 6.22 -12.44
CA GLY A 323 -7.43 6.32 -10.99
C GLY A 323 -8.72 5.74 -10.41
N ASN A 324 -9.51 4.98 -11.18
CA ASN A 324 -10.70 4.34 -10.62
C ASN A 324 -10.28 3.11 -9.78
N PRO A 325 -10.86 2.94 -8.60
CA PRO A 325 -10.55 1.81 -7.73
C PRO A 325 -11.02 0.47 -8.29
N HIS A 326 -10.14 -0.52 -8.31
CA HIS A 326 -10.47 -1.93 -8.50
C HIS A 326 -11.00 -2.58 -7.22
N PRO A 327 -11.61 -3.78 -7.27
CA PRO A 327 -12.08 -4.48 -6.07
C PRO A 327 -11.02 -4.63 -4.98
N LEU A 328 -9.78 -4.91 -5.34
CA LEU A 328 -8.68 -5.04 -4.37
C LEU A 328 -8.38 -3.76 -3.58
N PHE A 329 -8.64 -2.59 -4.15
CA PHE A 329 -8.55 -1.32 -3.42
C PHE A 329 -9.50 -1.30 -2.22
N HIS A 330 -10.72 -1.79 -2.43
CA HIS A 330 -11.71 -1.86 -1.35
C HIS A 330 -11.35 -2.91 -0.31
N VAL A 331 -10.84 -4.07 -0.74
CA VAL A 331 -10.32 -5.10 0.17
C VAL A 331 -9.25 -4.50 1.07
N ALA A 332 -8.25 -3.83 0.48
CA ALA A 332 -7.17 -3.20 1.22
C ALA A 332 -7.67 -2.13 2.19
N GLY A 333 -8.52 -1.21 1.73
CA GLY A 333 -9.04 -0.11 2.55
C GLY A 333 -9.92 -0.56 3.71
N VAL A 334 -10.81 -1.53 3.47
CA VAL A 334 -11.69 -2.09 4.52
C VAL A 334 -10.87 -2.82 5.57
N LEU A 335 -10.00 -3.73 5.14
CA LEU A 335 -9.17 -4.49 6.08
C LEU A 335 -8.19 -3.60 6.83
N ASN A 336 -7.58 -2.64 6.16
CA ASN A 336 -6.73 -1.66 6.82
C ASN A 336 -7.47 -0.91 7.92
N THR A 337 -8.73 -0.53 7.66
CA THR A 337 -9.56 0.15 8.65
C THR A 337 -9.92 -0.75 9.82
N LEU A 338 -10.36 -1.98 9.57
CA LEU A 338 -10.80 -2.91 10.61
C LEU A 338 -9.63 -3.40 11.47
N LEU A 339 -8.53 -3.81 10.81
CA LEU A 339 -7.38 -4.39 11.49
C LEU A 339 -6.61 -3.36 12.32
N PHE A 340 -6.49 -2.13 11.84
CA PHE A 340 -5.79 -1.06 12.55
C PHE A 340 -6.71 -0.11 13.32
N SER A 341 -8.00 -0.49 13.51
CA SER A 341 -8.85 0.11 14.53
C SER A 341 -8.57 -0.45 15.93
N GLU A 342 -7.88 -1.57 16.00
CA GLU A 342 -7.54 -2.28 17.22
C GLU A 342 -6.06 -2.69 17.20
N ALA A 343 -5.50 -3.00 18.36
CA ALA A 343 -4.12 -3.43 18.52
C ALA A 343 -4.02 -4.88 19.06
N ASN A 344 -2.81 -5.45 18.97
CA ASN A 344 -2.47 -6.74 19.59
C ASN A 344 -3.39 -7.87 19.13
N TRP A 345 -3.56 -7.99 17.83
CA TRP A 345 -4.33 -9.09 17.26
C TRP A 345 -3.65 -10.43 17.50
N GLN A 346 -4.43 -11.41 17.89
CA GLN A 346 -4.00 -12.79 18.07
C GLN A 346 -4.84 -13.70 17.18
N ASN A 347 -4.18 -14.69 16.59
CA ASN A 347 -4.84 -15.72 15.81
C ASN A 347 -5.56 -16.71 16.73
N LEU A 348 -6.87 -16.88 16.54
CA LEU A 348 -7.66 -17.90 17.19
C LEU A 348 -7.79 -19.15 16.33
N HIS A 349 -7.96 -18.94 15.02
CA HIS A 349 -8.14 -20.00 14.04
C HIS A 349 -7.77 -19.52 12.66
N THR A 350 -7.17 -20.38 11.86
CA THR A 350 -6.88 -20.12 10.44
C THR A 350 -6.94 -21.42 9.66
N ASP A 351 -7.72 -21.40 8.58
CA ASP A 351 -7.74 -22.45 7.55
C ASP A 351 -7.83 -21.84 6.15
N ASP A 352 -8.10 -22.65 5.13
CA ASP A 352 -8.18 -22.20 3.74
C ASP A 352 -9.36 -21.27 3.43
N GLY A 353 -10.41 -21.30 4.25
CA GLY A 353 -11.65 -20.56 4.05
C GLY A 353 -11.94 -19.51 5.10
N GLU A 354 -11.22 -19.55 6.24
CA GLU A 354 -11.52 -18.69 7.38
C GLU A 354 -10.27 -18.26 8.14
N ILE A 355 -10.30 -17.02 8.64
CA ILE A 355 -9.36 -16.50 9.64
C ILE A 355 -10.18 -15.86 10.77
N ALA A 356 -9.93 -16.27 12.00
CA ALA A 356 -10.54 -15.68 13.19
C ALA A 356 -9.46 -15.07 14.08
N LEU A 357 -9.62 -13.77 14.38
CA LEU A 357 -8.69 -12.99 15.17
C LEU A 357 -9.40 -12.42 16.40
N THR A 358 -8.63 -12.19 17.48
CA THR A 358 -9.08 -11.42 18.64
C THR A 358 -8.07 -10.32 18.94
N SER A 359 -8.55 -9.11 19.25
CA SER A 359 -7.70 -7.99 19.64
C SER A 359 -7.37 -8.01 21.13
N GLY A 360 -6.39 -7.22 21.54
CA GLY A 360 -6.07 -7.00 22.95
C GLY A 360 -7.22 -6.40 23.78
N SER A 361 -8.17 -5.72 23.15
CA SER A 361 -9.38 -5.18 23.79
C SER A 361 -10.53 -6.19 23.90
N GLY A 362 -10.37 -7.38 23.30
CA GLY A 362 -11.40 -8.43 23.26
C GLY A 362 -12.38 -8.34 22.09
N ARG A 363 -12.11 -7.48 21.11
CA ARG A 363 -12.86 -7.45 19.85
C ARG A 363 -12.53 -8.67 19.01
N HIS A 364 -13.51 -9.17 18.26
CA HIS A 364 -13.34 -10.30 17.36
C HIS A 364 -13.51 -9.89 15.90
N LEU A 365 -12.63 -10.39 15.05
CA LEU A 365 -12.70 -10.23 13.59
C LEU A 365 -12.68 -11.61 12.95
N ARG A 366 -13.70 -11.91 12.18
CA ARG A 366 -13.80 -13.14 11.41
C ARG A 366 -13.81 -12.81 9.92
N LEU A 367 -12.83 -13.30 9.21
CA LEU A 367 -12.67 -13.17 7.77
C LEU A 367 -13.04 -14.49 7.12
N VAL A 368 -13.90 -14.48 6.13
CA VAL A 368 -14.32 -15.69 5.41
C VAL A 368 -14.18 -15.50 3.92
N ARG A 369 -13.69 -16.52 3.22
CA ARG A 369 -13.48 -16.52 1.78
C ARG A 369 -14.78 -16.42 0.99
N SER A 370 -15.84 -17.08 1.48
CA SER A 370 -17.16 -17.08 0.87
C SER A 370 -18.24 -16.99 1.92
N GLY A 371 -19.26 -16.21 1.67
CA GLY A 371 -20.38 -16.01 2.59
C GLY A 371 -21.24 -17.24 2.84
N GLU A 372 -21.04 -18.35 2.12
CA GLU A 372 -21.77 -19.59 2.34
C GLU A 372 -21.51 -20.21 3.74
N GLY A 373 -20.33 -19.94 4.32
CA GLY A 373 -19.97 -20.36 5.67
C GLY A 373 -20.52 -19.48 6.81
N MET A 374 -21.10 -18.32 6.49
CA MET A 374 -21.49 -17.31 7.46
C MET A 374 -22.94 -17.50 7.93
N THR A 375 -23.19 -18.56 8.69
CA THR A 375 -24.54 -18.87 9.21
C THR A 375 -24.75 -18.41 10.66
N ARG A 376 -23.72 -18.03 11.41
CA ARG A 376 -23.79 -17.64 12.82
C ARG A 376 -23.08 -16.31 13.08
N GLY A 377 -23.64 -15.46 13.93
CA GLY A 377 -23.03 -14.22 14.41
C GLY A 377 -23.37 -12.95 13.61
N VAL A 378 -24.10 -13.05 12.51
CA VAL A 378 -24.50 -11.89 11.68
C VAL A 378 -25.45 -10.93 12.42
N GLU A 379 -26.13 -11.40 13.43
CA GLU A 379 -27.08 -10.60 14.22
C GLU A 379 -26.42 -9.70 15.27
N GLU A 380 -25.15 -9.96 15.60
CA GLU A 380 -24.43 -9.29 16.70
C GLU A 380 -23.33 -8.34 16.27
N GLY A 381 -22.95 -8.32 14.97
CA GLY A 381 -21.82 -7.55 14.47
C GLY A 381 -22.04 -6.87 13.11
N ALA A 382 -21.09 -6.03 12.72
CA ALA A 382 -21.07 -5.42 11.41
C ALA A 382 -20.39 -6.34 10.39
N VAL A 383 -21.05 -6.62 9.27
CA VAL A 383 -20.49 -7.41 8.17
C VAL A 383 -20.17 -6.52 6.99
N TYR A 384 -18.99 -6.70 6.43
CA TYR A 384 -18.52 -5.94 5.28
C TYR A 384 -18.18 -6.87 4.12
N HIS A 385 -18.66 -6.54 2.93
CA HIS A 385 -18.22 -7.17 1.69
C HIS A 385 -16.92 -6.51 1.26
N LEU A 386 -15.82 -7.25 1.27
CA LEU A 386 -14.48 -6.67 1.13
C LEU A 386 -14.25 -6.04 -0.26
N GLU A 387 -14.65 -6.70 -1.35
CA GLU A 387 -14.43 -6.22 -2.72
C GLU A 387 -15.25 -4.98 -3.08
N THR A 388 -16.35 -4.72 -2.39
CA THR A 388 -17.18 -3.53 -2.63
C THR A 388 -16.96 -2.43 -1.60
N GLY A 389 -16.32 -2.76 -0.48
CA GLY A 389 -16.14 -1.87 0.67
C GLY A 389 -17.45 -1.48 1.37
N ARG A 390 -18.53 -2.22 1.15
CA ARG A 390 -19.86 -1.89 1.67
C ARG A 390 -20.25 -2.77 2.84
N HIS A 391 -21.07 -2.19 3.70
CA HIS A 391 -21.77 -2.99 4.72
C HIS A 391 -22.67 -4.02 4.02
N TRP A 392 -22.53 -5.28 4.42
CA TRP A 392 -23.34 -6.36 3.87
C TRP A 392 -24.66 -6.46 4.63
N MET A 393 -25.78 -6.60 3.91
CA MET A 393 -27.11 -6.79 4.50
C MET A 393 -27.64 -8.17 4.15
N GLN A 394 -28.42 -8.74 5.06
CA GLN A 394 -29.04 -10.04 4.84
C GLN A 394 -29.91 -10.06 3.57
N GLY A 395 -29.66 -11.02 2.69
CA GLY A 395 -30.36 -11.16 1.41
C GLY A 395 -29.59 -10.66 0.19
N GLN A 396 -28.42 -10.03 0.38
CA GLN A 396 -27.52 -9.69 -0.71
C GLN A 396 -26.69 -10.90 -1.16
N ASP A 397 -26.08 -10.78 -2.36
CA ASP A 397 -25.15 -11.80 -2.86
C ASP A 397 -24.00 -12.01 -1.87
N ARG A 398 -23.65 -13.28 -1.65
CA ARG A 398 -22.59 -13.72 -0.75
C ARG A 398 -21.32 -14.11 -1.49
N ALA A 399 -21.22 -13.82 -2.79
CA ALA A 399 -20.01 -14.07 -3.54
C ALA A 399 -18.87 -13.15 -3.06
N GLY A 400 -17.67 -13.72 -2.89
CA GLY A 400 -16.48 -13.00 -2.45
C GLY A 400 -16.25 -12.97 -0.95
N PRO A 401 -15.09 -12.45 -0.52
CA PRO A 401 -14.69 -12.44 0.89
C PRO A 401 -15.45 -11.41 1.72
N LEU A 402 -15.81 -11.82 2.93
CA LEU A 402 -16.53 -11.02 3.93
C LEU A 402 -15.72 -10.87 5.21
N ALA A 403 -15.91 -9.73 5.88
CA ALA A 403 -15.40 -9.48 7.23
C ALA A 403 -16.55 -9.26 8.21
N LEU A 404 -16.60 -10.06 9.27
CA LEU A 404 -17.50 -9.88 10.41
C LEU A 404 -16.70 -9.33 11.59
N PHE A 405 -17.05 -8.12 12.04
CA PHE A 405 -16.43 -7.43 13.15
C PHE A 405 -17.41 -7.36 14.33
N LEU A 406 -17.01 -7.94 15.47
CA LEU A 406 -17.81 -8.08 16.70
C LEU A 406 -17.25 -7.28 17.86
#